data_06437b66e8a3fc4ebb0aa81de194b579
#
_entry.id   06437b66e8a3fc4ebb0aa81de194b579
#
_cell.length_a   1.000
_cell.length_b   1.000
_cell.length_c   1.000
_cell.angle_alpha   90.00
_cell.angle_beta   90.00
_cell.angle_gamma   90.00
#
_symmetry.space_group_name_H-M   'P 1'
#
loop_
_entity.id
_entity.type
_entity.pdbx_description
1 polymer ?
#
loop_
_entity_poly.entity_id
_entity_poly.type
_entity_poly.pdbx_seq_one_letter_code
_entity_poly.pdbx_strand_id
1 'polypeptide(L)'
;MKQLSVLVPVWLPALVLAVAGSASAQTPTTNPMPDGSRDMYAGLGAVSRPRYEGADSSTVRALPVLQVQWSNGVFVSGMSAGMHLSDRPTVEYGPLLSVHPDRDEAGAGNEVGTTAMAFPSIMPVQRSSSARLTGMRDIGTRLEGGAFLNYYLAPEWRLTSSMLLGAGGDHHGARMELGVQRLAVQVAPHHTVSVSAGVTLVNSAYNRAYFGVSDAESWSSGNPAYRPDGGLKDVRAGARWNWALSPSWLLTTQVQAVRLSGDARHSPLVERSTNLTVSTAFAFRF
;
A
#
# COMPACT_ATOMS: atom_id res chain seq x y z
N MET A 1 18.14 36.58 27.47
CA MET A 1 17.72 35.18 27.27
C MET A 1 17.97 34.84 25.80
N LYS A 2 18.99 34.03 25.50
CA LYS A 2 19.40 33.67 24.13
C LYS A 2 18.63 32.43 23.73
N GLN A 3 17.87 32.52 22.65
CA GLN A 3 17.23 31.36 22.00
C GLN A 3 18.33 30.58 21.26
N LEU A 4 18.53 29.33 21.63
CA LEU A 4 19.31 28.36 20.85
C LEU A 4 18.42 27.79 19.78
N SER A 5 18.68 28.19 18.53
CA SER A 5 18.14 27.54 17.34
C SER A 5 18.89 26.23 17.13
N VAL A 6 18.22 25.08 17.36
CA VAL A 6 18.78 23.76 17.04
C VAL A 6 18.56 23.51 15.54
N LEU A 7 19.63 23.72 14.78
CA LEU A 7 19.73 23.23 13.39
C LEU A 7 19.87 21.71 13.44
N VAL A 8 18.81 20.99 13.06
CA VAL A 8 18.88 19.56 12.78
C VAL A 8 19.52 19.38 11.40
N PRO A 9 20.69 18.76 11.28
CA PRO A 9 21.31 18.54 10.00
C PRO A 9 20.53 17.46 9.21
N VAL A 10 20.08 17.84 8.02
CA VAL A 10 19.52 16.93 7.01
C VAL A 10 20.68 16.12 6.40
N TRP A 11 21.07 15.03 7.09
CA TRP A 11 22.07 14.08 6.59
C TRP A 11 21.48 12.67 6.59
N LEU A 12 20.61 12.36 5.61
CA LEU A 12 20.18 10.99 5.36
C LEU A 12 19.72 10.84 3.90
N PRO A 13 20.68 10.84 2.96
CA PRO A 13 20.61 9.80 1.94
C PRO A 13 21.96 9.20 1.50
N ALA A 14 23.05 9.39 2.25
CA ALA A 14 24.39 8.97 1.80
C ALA A 14 24.87 7.61 2.33
N LEU A 15 24.12 6.91 3.17
CA LEU A 15 24.63 5.68 3.83
C LEU A 15 24.18 4.35 3.18
N VAL A 16 23.47 4.36 2.04
CA VAL A 16 23.04 3.13 1.35
C VAL A 16 23.97 2.72 0.19
N LEU A 17 24.98 3.51 -0.13
CA LEU A 17 25.80 3.29 -1.34
C LEU A 17 27.14 2.57 -1.13
N ALA A 18 27.45 2.05 0.06
CA ALA A 18 28.80 1.54 0.36
C ALA A 18 28.90 0.02 0.59
N VAL A 19 27.93 -0.81 0.20
CA VAL A 19 28.10 -2.27 0.19
C VAL A 19 27.83 -2.81 -1.20
N ALA A 20 28.67 -2.43 -2.16
CA ALA A 20 28.75 -3.09 -3.46
C ALA A 20 29.69 -4.29 -3.37
N GLY A 21 29.33 -5.28 -2.56
CA GLY A 21 29.88 -6.63 -2.68
C GLY A 21 29.17 -7.31 -3.83
N SER A 22 29.93 -7.89 -4.76
CA SER A 22 29.47 -8.63 -5.94
C SER A 22 28.68 -9.88 -5.54
N ALA A 23 27.46 -9.70 -5.06
CA ALA A 23 26.50 -10.80 -4.96
C ALA A 23 25.75 -10.84 -6.30
N SER A 24 26.07 -11.83 -7.13
CA SER A 24 25.29 -12.18 -8.32
C SER A 24 23.93 -12.75 -7.87
N ALA A 25 23.08 -11.92 -7.32
CA ALA A 25 21.69 -12.28 -7.06
C ALA A 25 20.95 -12.20 -8.40
N GLN A 26 20.65 -13.34 -8.96
CA GLN A 26 19.79 -13.42 -10.13
C GLN A 26 18.37 -13.02 -9.74
N THR A 27 17.73 -12.22 -10.58
CA THR A 27 16.28 -11.97 -10.46
C THR A 27 15.58 -13.32 -10.45
N PRO A 28 14.67 -13.59 -9.52
CA PRO A 28 13.96 -14.87 -9.49
C PRO A 28 13.29 -15.11 -10.83
N THR A 29 13.62 -16.20 -11.50
CA THR A 29 13.06 -16.58 -12.80
C THR A 29 11.62 -17.05 -12.69
N THR A 30 11.14 -17.30 -11.50
CA THR A 30 9.77 -17.71 -11.18
C THR A 30 9.21 -16.79 -10.11
N ASN A 31 8.51 -15.76 -10.54
CA ASN A 31 7.72 -14.97 -9.63
C ASN A 31 6.23 -15.35 -9.84
N PRO A 32 5.63 -16.06 -8.88
CA PRO A 32 4.21 -16.42 -8.99
C PRO A 32 3.35 -15.25 -8.56
N MET A 33 3.30 -14.22 -9.35
CA MET A 33 2.61 -12.99 -9.01
C MET A 33 3.09 -12.32 -7.72
N PRO A 34 3.04 -11.10 -7.77
CA PRO A 34 3.03 -10.10 -8.83
C PRO A 34 4.12 -9.07 -8.67
N ASP A 35 4.89 -9.19 -7.63
CA ASP A 35 5.90 -8.20 -7.31
C ASP A 35 7.20 -8.55 -8.06
N GLY A 36 7.39 -7.96 -9.25
CA GLY A 36 8.53 -8.21 -10.12
C GLY A 36 8.32 -9.34 -11.13
N SER A 37 7.11 -9.90 -11.24
CA SER A 37 6.74 -10.77 -12.35
C SER A 37 6.61 -9.97 -13.63
N ARG A 38 7.20 -10.44 -14.70
CA ARG A 38 6.95 -9.94 -16.06
C ARG A 38 5.71 -10.57 -16.70
N ASP A 39 5.02 -11.40 -15.97
CA ASP A 39 3.82 -12.07 -16.45
C ASP A 39 2.63 -11.10 -16.41
N MET A 40 1.74 -11.29 -17.37
CA MET A 40 0.51 -10.52 -17.48
C MET A 40 -0.65 -11.35 -16.96
N TYR A 41 -1.50 -10.73 -16.12
CA TYR A 41 -2.63 -11.39 -15.48
C TYR A 41 -3.88 -10.55 -15.59
N ALA A 42 -4.99 -11.19 -15.87
CA ALA A 42 -6.32 -10.59 -15.78
C ALA A 42 -7.27 -11.54 -15.05
N GLY A 43 -8.12 -11.02 -14.19
CA GLY A 43 -9.01 -11.88 -13.42
C GLY A 43 -10.04 -11.14 -12.59
N LEU A 44 -10.66 -11.87 -11.68
CA LEU A 44 -11.61 -11.36 -10.72
C LEU A 44 -11.19 -11.75 -9.32
N GLY A 45 -11.40 -10.86 -8.38
CA GLY A 45 -11.10 -11.06 -6.98
C GLY A 45 -12.18 -10.55 -6.06
N ALA A 46 -12.09 -10.97 -4.81
CA ALA A 46 -12.87 -10.44 -3.70
C ALA A 46 -11.93 -9.99 -2.60
N VAL A 47 -12.25 -8.88 -1.95
CA VAL A 47 -11.50 -8.34 -0.82
C VAL A 47 -12.45 -8.06 0.34
N SER A 48 -12.09 -8.53 1.52
CA SER A 48 -12.66 -8.15 2.80
C SER A 48 -11.67 -7.25 3.51
N ARG A 49 -12.08 -6.03 3.86
CA ARG A 49 -11.21 -5.01 4.48
C ARG A 49 -12.00 -4.11 5.42
N PRO A 50 -11.33 -3.39 6.33
CA PRO A 50 -11.99 -2.34 7.10
C PRO A 50 -12.59 -1.28 6.17
N ARG A 51 -13.70 -0.66 6.58
CA ARG A 51 -14.37 0.40 5.81
C ARG A 51 -13.49 1.61 5.55
N TYR A 52 -12.67 1.96 6.54
CA TYR A 52 -11.60 2.97 6.46
C TYR A 52 -10.47 2.56 7.41
N GLU A 53 -9.32 3.19 7.32
CA GLU A 53 -8.19 2.90 8.22
C GLU A 53 -8.57 3.21 9.68
N GLY A 54 -8.63 2.18 10.51
CA GLY A 54 -9.03 2.29 11.91
C GLY A 54 -10.49 1.98 12.20
N ALA A 55 -11.31 1.61 11.20
CA ALA A 55 -12.68 1.16 11.43
C ALA A 55 -12.71 -0.19 12.16
N ASP A 56 -13.74 -0.42 12.95
CA ASP A 56 -14.04 -1.73 13.56
C ASP A 56 -14.86 -2.64 12.64
N SER A 57 -15.58 -2.04 11.68
CA SER A 57 -16.41 -2.71 10.70
C SER A 57 -15.67 -2.97 9.39
N SER A 58 -16.04 -4.06 8.73
CA SER A 58 -15.44 -4.48 7.45
C SER A 58 -16.45 -4.43 6.31
N THR A 59 -15.93 -4.33 5.10
CA THR A 59 -16.71 -4.41 3.86
C THR A 59 -16.10 -5.46 2.93
N VAL A 60 -16.95 -6.14 2.15
CA VAL A 60 -16.53 -7.08 1.12
C VAL A 60 -16.84 -6.50 -0.23
N ARG A 61 -15.86 -6.54 -1.14
CA ARG A 61 -16.00 -6.03 -2.51
C ARG A 61 -15.46 -7.03 -3.52
N ALA A 62 -16.14 -7.15 -4.66
CA ALA A 62 -15.63 -7.86 -5.83
C ALA A 62 -14.92 -6.86 -6.74
N LEU A 63 -13.73 -7.22 -7.23
CA LEU A 63 -12.85 -6.34 -7.99
C LEU A 63 -12.25 -7.08 -9.18
N PRO A 64 -12.14 -6.45 -10.35
CA PRO A 64 -11.27 -6.96 -11.40
C PRO A 64 -9.81 -6.86 -10.96
N VAL A 65 -9.02 -7.84 -11.37
CA VAL A 65 -7.57 -7.91 -11.13
C VAL A 65 -6.88 -7.77 -12.47
N LEU A 66 -5.95 -6.82 -12.57
CA LEU A 66 -5.13 -6.65 -13.75
C LEU A 66 -3.69 -6.34 -13.32
N GLN A 67 -2.76 -7.10 -13.90
CA GLN A 67 -1.34 -6.81 -13.84
C GLN A 67 -0.77 -6.98 -15.24
N VAL A 68 -0.08 -5.94 -15.71
CA VAL A 68 0.55 -5.94 -17.01
C VAL A 68 1.93 -5.33 -16.86
N GLN A 69 2.93 -5.97 -17.46
CA GLN A 69 4.26 -5.41 -17.57
C GLN A 69 4.75 -5.55 -19.02
N TRP A 70 5.10 -4.43 -19.63
CA TRP A 70 5.62 -4.41 -20.99
C TRP A 70 7.14 -4.58 -21.03
N SER A 71 7.65 -4.99 -22.18
CA SER A 71 9.08 -5.21 -22.41
C SER A 71 9.94 -3.94 -22.26
N ASN A 72 9.34 -2.75 -22.39
CA ASN A 72 10.01 -1.47 -22.17
C ASN A 72 10.10 -1.07 -20.70
N GLY A 73 9.71 -1.95 -19.76
CA GLY A 73 9.75 -1.71 -18.33
C GLY A 73 8.53 -1.02 -17.73
N VAL A 74 7.61 -0.53 -18.54
CA VAL A 74 6.35 0.04 -18.06
C VAL A 74 5.50 -1.06 -17.45
N PHE A 75 4.89 -0.79 -16.31
CA PHE A 75 3.98 -1.72 -15.65
C PHE A 75 2.73 -1.01 -15.12
N VAL A 76 1.67 -1.78 -15.04
CA VAL A 76 0.44 -1.42 -14.34
C VAL A 76 0.10 -2.55 -13.40
N SER A 77 -0.04 -2.23 -12.11
CA SER A 77 -0.33 -3.22 -11.07
C SER A 77 -1.22 -2.61 -9.99
N GLY A 78 -2.42 -3.14 -9.85
CA GLY A 78 -3.39 -2.57 -8.94
C GLY A 78 -3.77 -1.14 -9.31
N MET A 79 -3.76 -0.24 -8.33
CA MET A 79 -4.01 1.18 -8.52
C MET A 79 -2.73 1.98 -8.79
N SER A 80 -1.66 1.31 -9.19
CA SER A 80 -0.37 1.92 -9.45
C SER A 80 0.11 1.61 -10.87
N ALA A 81 0.82 2.55 -11.44
CA ALA A 81 1.54 2.41 -12.69
C ALA A 81 2.95 2.96 -12.51
N GLY A 82 3.92 2.37 -13.18
CA GLY A 82 5.30 2.81 -13.06
C GLY A 82 6.16 2.29 -14.21
N MET A 83 7.45 2.52 -14.08
CA MET A 83 8.42 2.07 -15.07
C MET A 83 9.70 1.59 -14.37
N HIS A 84 10.16 0.40 -14.70
CA HIS A 84 11.48 -0.08 -14.29
C HIS A 84 12.56 0.56 -15.15
N LEU A 85 13.47 1.28 -14.49
CA LEU A 85 14.60 1.96 -15.16
C LEU A 85 15.93 1.21 -14.96
N SER A 86 15.93 0.12 -14.18
CA SER A 86 17.14 -0.63 -13.86
C SER A 86 17.34 -1.80 -14.82
N ASP A 87 18.58 -1.97 -15.27
CA ASP A 87 19.03 -3.14 -16.02
C ASP A 87 19.71 -4.18 -15.12
N ARG A 88 19.83 -3.91 -13.82
CA ARG A 88 20.51 -4.78 -12.86
C ARG A 88 19.53 -5.73 -12.19
N PRO A 89 19.84 -7.03 -12.11
CA PRO A 89 18.93 -8.02 -11.51
C PRO A 89 18.76 -7.86 -10.00
N THR A 90 19.64 -7.11 -9.32
CA THR A 90 19.62 -6.93 -7.86
C THR A 90 18.89 -5.65 -7.41
N VAL A 91 18.62 -4.74 -8.33
CA VAL A 91 18.00 -3.44 -8.02
C VAL A 91 16.91 -3.13 -9.02
N GLU A 92 15.75 -2.81 -8.56
CA GLU A 92 14.64 -2.29 -9.36
C GLU A 92 14.30 -0.89 -8.84
N TYR A 93 14.28 0.09 -9.72
CA TYR A 93 13.86 1.44 -9.37
C TYR A 93 13.17 2.13 -10.53
N GLY A 94 12.40 3.14 -10.21
CA GLY A 94 11.76 3.95 -11.23
C GLY A 94 10.67 4.86 -10.70
N PRO A 95 10.04 5.64 -11.59
CA PRO A 95 8.90 6.47 -11.24
C PRO A 95 7.68 5.60 -10.94
N LEU A 96 6.83 6.12 -10.05
CA LEU A 96 5.62 5.48 -9.61
C LEU A 96 4.48 6.50 -9.58
N LEU A 97 3.36 6.14 -10.18
CA LEU A 97 2.09 6.82 -10.04
C LEU A 97 1.14 5.90 -9.29
N SER A 98 0.35 6.44 -8.40
CA SER A 98 -0.64 5.67 -7.64
C SER A 98 -1.93 6.47 -7.49
N VAL A 99 -3.05 5.78 -7.47
CA VAL A 99 -4.34 6.39 -7.16
C VAL A 99 -4.62 6.13 -5.68
N HIS A 100 -4.74 7.22 -4.91
CA HIS A 100 -5.23 7.16 -3.55
C HIS A 100 -6.76 7.27 -3.57
N PRO A 101 -7.49 6.32 -2.98
CA PRO A 101 -8.94 6.31 -3.07
C PRO A 101 -9.58 7.43 -2.25
N ASP A 102 -10.82 7.71 -2.56
CA ASP A 102 -11.68 8.61 -1.80
C ASP A 102 -11.99 8.07 -0.39
N ARG A 103 -12.32 8.99 0.50
CA ARG A 103 -12.94 8.71 1.80
C ARG A 103 -14.15 9.63 1.97
N ASP A 104 -15.32 9.03 2.11
CA ASP A 104 -16.60 9.70 2.41
C ASP A 104 -17.18 9.18 3.74
N GLU A 105 -18.39 9.57 4.07
CA GLU A 105 -19.10 9.10 5.26
C GLU A 105 -19.32 7.57 5.28
N ALA A 106 -19.32 6.92 4.13
CA ALA A 106 -19.46 5.46 4.03
C ALA A 106 -18.14 4.70 4.24
N GLY A 107 -17.01 5.40 4.27
CA GLY A 107 -15.69 4.85 4.46
C GLY A 107 -14.73 5.19 3.32
N ALA A 108 -13.62 4.49 3.25
CA ALA A 108 -12.64 4.65 2.19
C ALA A 108 -13.08 3.93 0.91
N GLY A 109 -12.83 4.55 -0.23
CA GLY A 109 -13.00 3.96 -1.54
C GLY A 109 -12.09 2.75 -1.79
N ASN A 110 -11.67 2.53 -3.01
CA ASN A 110 -11.02 1.29 -3.45
C ASN A 110 -9.50 1.22 -3.16
N GLU A 111 -9.03 1.46 -1.93
CA GLU A 111 -7.64 1.13 -1.60
C GLU A 111 -7.47 -0.38 -1.45
N VAL A 112 -7.00 -1.04 -2.48
CA VAL A 112 -6.55 -2.42 -2.39
C VAL A 112 -5.03 -2.39 -2.22
N GLY A 113 -4.58 -2.76 -1.04
CA GLY A 113 -3.16 -3.00 -0.83
C GLY A 113 -2.65 -4.01 -1.83
N THR A 114 -1.70 -3.58 -2.63
CA THR A 114 -0.80 -4.37 -3.46
C THR A 114 -1.45 -5.41 -4.37
N THR A 115 -1.50 -5.15 -5.66
CA THR A 115 -1.66 -6.08 -6.78
C THR A 115 -3.04 -6.36 -7.38
N ALA A 116 -4.11 -5.78 -6.89
CA ALA A 116 -5.36 -5.84 -7.64
C ALA A 116 -5.71 -4.43 -8.15
N MET A 117 -5.90 -4.26 -9.44
CA MET A 117 -6.53 -3.06 -9.98
C MET A 117 -7.98 -3.04 -9.50
N ALA A 118 -8.30 -2.06 -8.69
CA ALA A 118 -9.67 -1.75 -8.41
C ALA A 118 -10.19 -0.79 -9.48
N PHE A 119 -10.84 -1.34 -10.49
CA PHE A 119 -11.82 -0.55 -11.23
C PHE A 119 -13.02 -0.27 -10.32
N PRO A 120 -13.84 0.75 -10.60
CA PRO A 120 -15.06 1.00 -9.85
C PRO A 120 -15.84 -0.31 -9.70
N SER A 121 -16.28 -0.62 -8.49
CA SER A 121 -17.05 -1.83 -8.22
C SER A 121 -18.26 -1.89 -9.16
N ILE A 122 -18.35 -2.98 -9.93
CA ILE A 122 -19.50 -3.25 -10.82
C ILE A 122 -20.75 -3.66 -10.05
N MET A 123 -20.63 -3.90 -8.73
CA MET A 123 -21.79 -4.25 -7.90
C MET A 123 -22.20 -3.04 -7.05
N PRO A 124 -23.50 -2.75 -6.91
CA PRO A 124 -23.98 -1.74 -6.00
C PRO A 124 -23.63 -2.14 -4.56
N VAL A 125 -22.75 -1.38 -3.95
CA VAL A 125 -22.41 -1.54 -2.54
C VAL A 125 -23.46 -0.81 -1.73
N GLN A 126 -24.14 -1.50 -0.83
CA GLN A 126 -25.01 -0.86 0.16
C GLN A 126 -24.13 0.01 1.06
N ARG A 127 -24.17 1.33 0.83
CA ARG A 127 -23.41 2.31 1.59
C ARG A 127 -24.18 2.61 2.88
N SER A 128 -23.74 2.07 3.99
CA SER A 128 -24.14 2.55 5.31
C SER A 128 -23.09 3.53 5.81
N SER A 129 -23.50 4.70 6.29
CA SER A 129 -22.61 5.68 6.90
C SER A 129 -21.91 5.09 8.13
N SER A 130 -20.66 5.47 8.35
CA SER A 130 -19.95 5.21 9.60
C SER A 130 -20.28 6.34 10.58
N ALA A 131 -20.66 6.01 11.79
CA ALA A 131 -20.95 7.01 12.83
C ALA A 131 -19.76 7.95 13.09
N ARG A 132 -18.52 7.48 12.89
CA ARG A 132 -17.30 8.28 13.08
C ARG A 132 -16.98 9.23 11.94
N LEU A 133 -17.42 8.92 10.72
CA LEU A 133 -17.15 9.74 9.54
C LEU A 133 -18.31 10.69 9.19
N THR A 134 -19.50 10.51 9.78
CA THR A 134 -20.63 11.41 9.57
C THR A 134 -20.26 12.83 9.99
N GLY A 135 -20.47 13.79 9.10
CA GLY A 135 -20.11 15.19 9.30
C GLY A 135 -18.63 15.52 9.15
N MET A 136 -17.80 14.55 8.76
CA MET A 136 -16.41 14.77 8.35
C MET A 136 -16.38 15.18 6.88
N ARG A 137 -15.34 15.93 6.51
CA ARG A 137 -15.13 16.33 5.11
C ARG A 137 -14.78 15.13 4.25
N ASP A 138 -15.38 15.04 3.08
CA ASP A 138 -15.01 14.07 2.06
C ASP A 138 -13.62 14.37 1.51
N ILE A 139 -12.85 13.32 1.31
CA ILE A 139 -11.55 13.36 0.61
C ILE A 139 -11.76 12.65 -0.72
N GLY A 140 -11.72 13.40 -1.83
CA GLY A 140 -11.87 12.79 -3.15
C GLY A 140 -10.66 11.94 -3.54
N THR A 141 -10.85 11.08 -4.54
CA THR A 141 -9.76 10.30 -5.15
C THR A 141 -8.62 11.20 -5.59
N ARG A 142 -7.36 10.80 -5.30
CA ARG A 142 -6.15 11.58 -5.58
C ARG A 142 -5.16 10.77 -6.40
N LEU A 143 -4.48 11.46 -7.30
CA LEU A 143 -3.31 10.94 -7.99
C LEU A 143 -2.06 11.31 -7.18
N GLU A 144 -1.27 10.33 -6.82
CA GLU A 144 0.01 10.48 -6.13
C GLU A 144 1.13 10.16 -7.11
N GLY A 145 2.19 10.96 -7.08
CA GLY A 145 3.40 10.74 -7.88
C GLY A 145 4.61 10.53 -7.00
N GLY A 146 5.53 9.69 -7.46
CA GLY A 146 6.74 9.43 -6.71
C GLY A 146 7.68 8.44 -7.38
N ALA A 147 8.38 7.66 -6.56
CA ALA A 147 9.34 6.67 -7.02
C ALA A 147 9.38 5.45 -6.10
N PHE A 148 9.87 4.36 -6.63
CA PHE A 148 10.16 3.14 -5.87
C PHE A 148 11.62 2.72 -6.06
N LEU A 149 12.13 1.99 -5.06
CA LEU A 149 13.43 1.32 -5.07
C LEU A 149 13.29 -0.01 -4.34
N ASN A 150 13.55 -1.10 -5.04
CA ASN A 150 13.61 -2.44 -4.47
C ASN A 150 15.05 -2.95 -4.58
N TYR A 151 15.50 -3.65 -3.56
CA TYR A 151 16.83 -4.26 -3.53
C TYR A 151 16.73 -5.73 -3.15
N TYR A 152 17.29 -6.61 -3.98
CA TYR A 152 17.33 -8.05 -3.74
C TYR A 152 18.60 -8.40 -2.95
N LEU A 153 18.43 -8.73 -1.68
CA LEU A 153 19.50 -9.21 -0.80
C LEU A 153 19.95 -10.63 -1.19
N ALA A 154 18.99 -11.41 -1.65
CA ALA A 154 19.13 -12.75 -2.16
C ALA A 154 17.96 -13.05 -3.11
N PRO A 155 17.99 -14.13 -3.91
CA PRO A 155 16.89 -14.45 -4.83
C PRO A 155 15.50 -14.49 -4.18
N GLU A 156 15.44 -14.88 -2.91
CA GLU A 156 14.19 -14.99 -2.15
C GLU A 156 13.90 -13.77 -1.27
N TRP A 157 14.84 -12.86 -1.07
CA TRP A 157 14.71 -11.75 -0.14
C TRP A 157 14.80 -10.41 -0.83
N ARG A 158 13.77 -9.61 -0.70
CA ARG A 158 13.67 -8.27 -1.27
C ARG A 158 13.39 -7.22 -0.21
N LEU A 159 14.17 -6.16 -0.20
CA LEU A 159 13.82 -4.91 0.45
C LEU A 159 12.99 -4.07 -0.52
N THR A 160 11.93 -3.46 -0.03
CA THR A 160 11.06 -2.59 -0.82
C THR A 160 11.02 -1.21 -0.21
N SER A 161 11.05 -0.19 -1.05
CA SER A 161 10.80 1.18 -0.63
C SER A 161 10.04 1.93 -1.69
N SER A 162 9.14 2.81 -1.28
CA SER A 162 8.49 3.76 -2.16
C SER A 162 8.21 5.06 -1.44
N MET A 163 8.18 6.15 -2.19
CA MET A 163 7.78 7.46 -1.71
C MET A 163 6.78 8.05 -2.67
N LEU A 164 5.64 8.49 -2.16
CA LEU A 164 4.54 9.07 -2.92
C LEU A 164 4.11 10.40 -2.30
N LEU A 165 3.78 11.35 -3.17
CA LEU A 165 3.35 12.72 -2.87
C LEU A 165 2.01 12.99 -3.56
N GLY A 166 1.15 13.79 -2.95
CA GLY A 166 -0.13 14.19 -3.55
C GLY A 166 -1.38 13.76 -2.77
N ALA A 167 -1.21 13.04 -1.64
CA ALA A 167 -2.33 12.63 -0.81
C ALA A 167 -3.00 13.82 -0.08
N GLY A 168 -4.24 13.59 0.38
CA GLY A 168 -5.02 14.56 1.14
C GLY A 168 -5.77 15.59 0.29
N GLY A 169 -6.60 16.39 0.94
CA GLY A 169 -7.47 17.37 0.29
C GLY A 169 -6.72 18.51 -0.40
N ASP A 170 -5.55 18.87 0.13
CA ASP A 170 -4.67 19.95 -0.35
C ASP A 170 -3.48 19.45 -1.19
N HIS A 171 -3.39 18.14 -1.47
CA HIS A 171 -2.31 17.48 -2.20
C HIS A 171 -0.90 17.60 -1.57
N HIS A 172 -0.80 18.00 -0.31
CA HIS A 172 0.48 18.11 0.40
C HIS A 172 0.86 16.87 1.21
N GLY A 173 0.00 15.85 1.21
CA GLY A 173 0.27 14.57 1.85
C GLY A 173 1.43 13.84 1.19
N ALA A 174 2.36 13.36 2.02
CA ALA A 174 3.48 12.52 1.62
C ALA A 174 3.47 11.23 2.43
N ARG A 175 3.75 10.11 1.76
CA ARG A 175 3.94 8.81 2.42
C ARG A 175 5.18 8.11 1.88
N MET A 176 5.89 7.45 2.79
CA MET A 176 7.03 6.60 2.49
C MET A 176 6.77 5.21 3.05
N GLU A 177 6.91 4.21 2.22
CA GLU A 177 6.75 2.82 2.61
C GLU A 177 8.09 2.12 2.57
N LEU A 178 8.40 1.38 3.63
CA LEU A 178 9.60 0.55 3.73
C LEU A 178 9.17 -0.86 4.09
N GLY A 179 9.78 -1.85 3.46
CA GLY A 179 9.39 -3.23 3.71
C GLY A 179 10.49 -4.24 3.40
N VAL A 180 10.25 -5.45 3.87
CA VAL A 180 11.02 -6.64 3.55
C VAL A 180 10.05 -7.74 3.12
N GLN A 181 10.43 -8.49 2.11
CA GLN A 181 9.63 -9.60 1.59
C GLN A 181 10.51 -10.83 1.43
N ARG A 182 9.97 -11.98 1.82
CA ARG A 182 10.48 -13.28 1.39
C ARG A 182 9.56 -13.80 0.30
N LEU A 183 10.12 -13.96 -0.90
CA LEU A 183 9.36 -14.28 -2.11
C LEU A 183 9.21 -15.78 -2.26
N ALA A 184 8.07 -16.21 -2.76
CA ALA A 184 7.79 -17.46 -3.49
C ALA A 184 8.42 -18.74 -2.92
N VAL A 185 8.34 -18.96 -1.62
CA VAL A 185 8.76 -20.23 -1.03
C VAL A 185 7.80 -21.33 -1.50
N GLN A 186 8.31 -22.32 -2.23
CA GLN A 186 7.51 -23.48 -2.63
C GLN A 186 7.22 -24.36 -1.42
N VAL A 187 5.95 -24.48 -1.05
CA VAL A 187 5.49 -25.26 0.11
C VAL A 187 4.91 -26.60 -0.29
N ALA A 188 4.44 -26.73 -1.53
CA ALA A 188 3.98 -27.95 -2.16
C ALA A 188 4.06 -27.81 -3.70
N PRO A 189 3.89 -28.89 -4.49
CA PRO A 189 3.78 -28.78 -5.94
C PRO A 189 2.70 -27.77 -6.34
N HIS A 190 3.07 -26.79 -7.18
CA HIS A 190 2.20 -25.71 -7.65
C HIS A 190 1.72 -24.70 -6.56
N HIS A 191 2.20 -24.79 -5.33
CA HIS A 191 1.87 -23.89 -4.23
C HIS A 191 3.10 -23.11 -3.78
N THR A 192 2.97 -21.78 -3.75
CA THR A 192 4.02 -20.91 -3.22
C THR A 192 3.46 -19.98 -2.16
N VAL A 193 4.30 -19.63 -1.19
CA VAL A 193 3.98 -18.68 -0.13
C VAL A 193 5.02 -17.59 -0.12
N SER A 194 4.57 -16.35 -0.04
CA SER A 194 5.40 -15.17 0.20
C SER A 194 4.97 -14.52 1.50
N VAL A 195 5.93 -13.99 2.26
CA VAL A 195 5.64 -13.23 3.48
C VAL A 195 6.27 -11.85 3.38
N SER A 196 5.63 -10.87 4.00
CA SER A 196 6.10 -9.49 4.00
C SER A 196 5.91 -8.83 5.35
N ALA A 197 6.77 -7.88 5.66
CA ALA A 197 6.61 -6.97 6.78
C ALA A 197 7.06 -5.57 6.33
N GLY A 198 6.48 -4.53 6.91
CA GLY A 198 6.83 -3.18 6.53
C GLY A 198 6.24 -2.13 7.47
N VAL A 199 6.62 -0.89 7.19
CA VAL A 199 6.17 0.29 7.91
C VAL A 199 5.80 1.39 6.93
N THR A 200 4.88 2.26 7.34
CA THR A 200 4.51 3.48 6.60
C THR A 200 4.84 4.69 7.44
N LEU A 201 5.63 5.58 6.87
CA LEU A 201 5.92 6.91 7.41
C LEU A 201 5.13 7.94 6.61
N VAL A 202 4.57 8.92 7.28
CA VAL A 202 3.79 9.99 6.64
C VAL A 202 4.14 11.36 7.21
N ASN A 203 3.88 12.41 6.43
CA ASN A 203 4.00 13.77 6.93
C ASN A 203 2.73 14.23 7.69
N SER A 204 2.80 15.37 8.33
CA SER A 204 1.67 15.94 9.08
C SER A 204 0.47 16.28 8.18
N ALA A 205 0.70 16.67 6.92
CA ALA A 205 -0.39 16.97 5.99
C ALA A 205 -1.21 15.70 5.68
N TYR A 206 -0.54 14.57 5.45
CA TYR A 206 -1.20 13.27 5.30
C TYR A 206 -2.02 12.91 6.55
N ASN A 207 -1.37 12.91 7.72
CA ASN A 207 -2.04 12.52 8.96
C ASN A 207 -3.24 13.42 9.28
N ARG A 208 -3.13 14.74 9.08
CA ARG A 208 -4.24 15.68 9.29
C ARG A 208 -5.39 15.46 8.33
N ALA A 209 -5.11 15.08 7.07
CA ALA A 209 -6.15 14.79 6.10
C ALA A 209 -6.95 13.53 6.45
N TYR A 210 -6.28 12.44 6.86
CA TYR A 210 -6.93 11.15 7.05
C TYR A 210 -7.30 10.83 8.51
N PHE A 211 -6.59 11.40 9.47
CA PHE A 211 -6.76 11.12 10.91
C PHE A 211 -7.03 12.38 11.74
N GLY A 212 -6.97 13.57 11.15
CA GLY A 212 -7.28 14.82 11.81
C GLY A 212 -8.79 15.08 11.93
N VAL A 213 -9.13 15.93 12.89
CA VAL A 213 -10.47 16.52 13.05
C VAL A 213 -10.26 18.01 13.27
N SER A 214 -10.63 18.84 12.30
CA SER A 214 -10.59 20.30 12.44
C SER A 214 -11.66 20.80 13.39
N ASP A 215 -11.58 22.06 13.82
CA ASP A 215 -12.57 22.67 14.71
C ASP A 215 -13.97 22.67 14.05
N ALA A 216 -14.04 22.92 12.72
CA ALA A 216 -15.29 22.87 11.96
C ALA A 216 -15.87 21.44 11.89
N GLU A 217 -15.02 20.44 11.63
CA GLU A 217 -15.43 19.03 11.61
C GLU A 217 -15.83 18.53 13.00
N SER A 218 -15.21 19.03 14.07
CA SER A 218 -15.60 18.73 15.45
C SER A 218 -17.03 19.18 15.72
N TRP A 219 -17.42 20.35 15.23
CA TRP A 219 -18.78 20.85 15.34
C TRP A 219 -19.79 20.01 14.56
N SER A 220 -19.47 19.62 13.34
CA SER A 220 -20.39 18.88 12.46
C SER A 220 -20.49 17.39 12.79
N SER A 221 -19.41 16.77 13.24
CA SER A 221 -19.34 15.33 13.51
C SER A 221 -19.52 14.94 14.97
N GLY A 222 -19.30 15.89 15.90
CA GLY A 222 -19.25 15.61 17.33
C GLY A 222 -17.98 14.90 17.80
N ASN A 223 -17.03 14.60 16.91
CA ASN A 223 -15.72 14.09 17.29
C ASN A 223 -14.86 15.21 17.92
N PRO A 224 -14.03 14.96 18.93
CA PRO A 224 -13.14 15.97 19.47
C PRO A 224 -12.12 16.43 18.42
N ALA A 225 -11.80 17.73 18.41
CA ALA A 225 -10.79 18.28 17.54
C ALA A 225 -9.43 17.61 17.77
N TYR A 226 -8.75 17.25 16.68
CA TYR A 226 -7.48 16.50 16.73
C TYR A 226 -6.55 16.91 15.60
N ARG A 227 -5.31 17.24 15.93
CA ARG A 227 -4.30 17.70 14.97
C ARG A 227 -3.05 16.82 15.04
N PRO A 228 -3.05 15.67 14.35
CA PRO A 228 -1.90 14.77 14.36
C PRO A 228 -0.70 15.36 13.63
N ASP A 229 0.50 15.02 14.12
CA ASP A 229 1.76 15.28 13.45
C ASP A 229 2.16 14.13 12.51
N GLY A 230 3.23 14.33 11.73
CA GLY A 230 3.82 13.29 10.89
C GLY A 230 4.62 12.27 11.70
N GLY A 231 4.94 11.14 11.08
CA GLY A 231 5.76 10.10 11.69
C GLY A 231 5.35 8.70 11.24
N LEU A 232 5.58 7.73 12.10
CA LEU A 232 5.20 6.34 11.87
C LEU A 232 3.67 6.20 11.93
N LYS A 233 3.05 5.98 10.76
CA LYS A 233 1.59 5.78 10.65
C LYS A 233 1.19 4.37 11.02
N ASP A 234 1.86 3.37 10.46
CA ASP A 234 1.52 1.96 10.69
C ASP A 234 2.71 1.01 10.57
N VAL A 235 2.50 -0.17 11.14
CA VAL A 235 3.31 -1.37 10.92
C VAL A 235 2.41 -2.42 10.31
N ARG A 236 2.90 -3.13 9.28
CA ARG A 236 2.14 -4.14 8.57
C ARG A 236 2.91 -5.46 8.44
N ALA A 237 2.16 -6.55 8.42
CA ALA A 237 2.67 -7.87 8.09
C ALA A 237 1.65 -8.58 7.21
N GLY A 238 2.13 -9.38 6.27
CA GLY A 238 1.27 -10.09 5.34
C GLY A 238 1.85 -11.41 4.89
N ALA A 239 0.94 -12.27 4.44
CA ALA A 239 1.27 -13.52 3.77
C ALA A 239 0.41 -13.64 2.50
N ARG A 240 1.01 -14.14 1.44
CA ARG A 240 0.34 -14.45 0.18
C ARG A 240 0.59 -15.90 -0.16
N TRP A 241 -0.47 -16.59 -0.46
CA TRP A 241 -0.46 -17.94 -0.99
C TRP A 241 -0.93 -17.94 -2.44
N ASN A 242 -0.15 -18.56 -3.31
CA ASN A 242 -0.48 -18.72 -4.72
C ASN A 242 -0.59 -20.21 -5.03
N TRP A 243 -1.60 -20.56 -5.78
CA TRP A 243 -1.82 -21.89 -6.32
C TRP A 243 -1.93 -21.82 -7.85
N ALA A 244 -0.91 -22.34 -8.54
CA ALA A 244 -0.91 -22.49 -9.98
C ALA A 244 -1.77 -23.71 -10.35
N LEU A 245 -3.03 -23.46 -10.67
CA LEU A 245 -4.00 -24.50 -11.07
C LEU A 245 -3.63 -25.13 -12.42
N SER A 246 -3.05 -24.32 -13.30
CA SER A 246 -2.49 -24.71 -14.58
C SER A 246 -1.41 -23.70 -15.00
N PRO A 247 -0.70 -23.90 -16.13
CA PRO A 247 0.23 -22.90 -16.65
C PRO A 247 -0.40 -21.52 -16.87
N SER A 248 -1.71 -21.46 -17.14
CA SER A 248 -2.44 -20.22 -17.44
C SER A 248 -3.39 -19.75 -16.33
N TRP A 249 -3.66 -20.56 -15.31
CA TRP A 249 -4.62 -20.20 -14.28
C TRP A 249 -4.01 -20.19 -12.89
N LEU A 250 -4.25 -19.12 -12.16
CA LEU A 250 -3.71 -18.89 -10.83
C LEU A 250 -4.82 -18.49 -9.87
N LEU A 251 -4.84 -19.11 -8.71
CA LEU A 251 -5.57 -18.66 -7.54
C LEU A 251 -4.57 -18.03 -6.56
N THR A 252 -4.81 -16.80 -6.15
CA THR A 252 -3.99 -16.11 -5.14
C THR A 252 -4.86 -15.70 -3.97
N THR A 253 -4.36 -15.91 -2.76
CA THR A 253 -4.99 -15.42 -1.53
C THR A 253 -3.96 -14.67 -0.71
N GLN A 254 -4.32 -13.48 -0.24
CA GLN A 254 -3.46 -12.64 0.58
C GLN A 254 -4.18 -12.30 1.89
N VAL A 255 -3.44 -12.36 2.97
CA VAL A 255 -3.85 -11.88 4.29
C VAL A 255 -2.85 -10.82 4.74
N GLN A 256 -3.34 -9.67 5.16
CA GLN A 256 -2.51 -8.55 5.65
C GLN A 256 -3.10 -8.00 6.94
N ALA A 257 -2.27 -7.91 7.97
CA ALA A 257 -2.57 -7.21 9.20
C ALA A 257 -1.83 -5.87 9.20
N VAL A 258 -2.55 -4.80 9.53
CA VAL A 258 -2.02 -3.44 9.66
C VAL A 258 -2.34 -2.93 11.04
N ARG A 259 -1.33 -2.44 11.76
CA ARG A 259 -1.48 -1.81 13.07
C ARG A 259 -1.09 -0.35 13.00
N LEU A 260 -2.06 0.53 13.22
CA LEU A 260 -1.83 1.95 13.35
C LEU A 260 -0.90 2.26 14.53
N SER A 261 -0.07 3.26 14.37
CA SER A 261 0.96 3.68 15.32
C SER A 261 1.00 5.21 15.43
N GLY A 262 1.81 5.73 16.33
CA GLY A 262 1.98 7.16 16.50
C GLY A 262 0.65 7.91 16.66
N ASP A 263 0.59 9.12 16.11
CA ASP A 263 -0.59 9.97 16.19
C ASP A 263 -1.80 9.43 15.42
N ALA A 264 -1.57 8.71 14.32
CA ALA A 264 -2.68 8.08 13.59
C ALA A 264 -3.52 7.18 14.48
N ARG A 265 -2.86 6.40 15.37
CA ARG A 265 -3.55 5.50 16.31
C ARG A 265 -4.43 6.22 17.33
N HIS A 266 -4.05 7.44 17.73
CA HIS A 266 -4.74 8.21 18.76
C HIS A 266 -5.87 9.09 18.22
N SER A 267 -6.11 9.04 16.90
CA SER A 267 -7.21 9.77 16.29
C SER A 267 -8.57 9.37 16.87
N PRO A 268 -9.47 10.31 17.12
CA PRO A 268 -10.84 10.01 17.53
C PRO A 268 -11.64 9.27 16.46
N LEU A 269 -11.16 9.24 15.20
CA LEU A 269 -11.75 8.47 14.11
C LEU A 269 -11.40 6.98 14.19
N VAL A 270 -10.41 6.59 14.98
CA VAL A 270 -9.94 5.20 15.08
C VAL A 270 -10.71 4.44 16.14
N GLU A 271 -11.49 3.45 15.70
CA GLU A 271 -12.24 2.52 16.55
C GLU A 271 -11.41 1.28 16.88
N ARG A 272 -10.58 0.85 15.92
CA ARG A 272 -9.69 -0.31 16.06
C ARG A 272 -8.31 -0.01 15.47
N SER A 273 -7.28 -0.09 16.30
CA SER A 273 -5.90 0.19 15.85
C SER A 273 -5.28 -0.93 15.02
N THR A 274 -5.82 -2.14 15.02
CA THR A 274 -5.34 -3.27 14.23
C THR A 274 -6.43 -3.75 13.31
N ASN A 275 -6.17 -3.69 12.02
CA ASN A 275 -7.10 -4.08 10.97
C ASN A 275 -6.55 -5.26 10.17
N LEU A 276 -7.45 -6.11 9.67
CA LEU A 276 -7.13 -7.26 8.84
C LEU A 276 -7.78 -7.06 7.46
N THR A 277 -7.00 -7.31 6.42
CA THR A 277 -7.47 -7.39 5.04
C THR A 277 -7.22 -8.79 4.52
N VAL A 278 -8.23 -9.39 3.92
CA VAL A 278 -8.14 -10.69 3.24
C VAL A 278 -8.64 -10.50 1.83
N SER A 279 -7.84 -10.93 0.86
CA SER A 279 -8.23 -10.90 -0.55
C SER A 279 -7.96 -12.24 -1.21
N THR A 280 -8.84 -12.61 -2.14
CA THR A 280 -8.66 -13.80 -2.99
C THR A 280 -8.97 -13.41 -4.43
N ALA A 281 -8.14 -13.84 -5.37
CA ALA A 281 -8.34 -13.57 -6.79
C ALA A 281 -8.07 -14.83 -7.62
N PHE A 282 -8.88 -14.98 -8.65
CA PHE A 282 -8.71 -15.99 -9.69
C PHE A 282 -8.31 -15.27 -10.96
N ALA A 283 -7.14 -15.57 -11.50
CA ALA A 283 -6.54 -14.83 -12.59
C ALA A 283 -6.05 -15.74 -13.71
N PHE A 284 -6.21 -15.27 -14.93
CA PHE A 284 -5.67 -15.86 -16.14
C PHE A 284 -4.35 -15.16 -16.49
N ARG A 285 -3.34 -15.96 -16.77
CA ARG A 285 -2.02 -15.56 -17.24
C ARG A 285 -1.98 -15.64 -18.76
N PHE A 286 -1.53 -14.59 -19.45
CA PHE A 286 -1.44 -14.50 -20.90
C PHE A 286 -0.11 -13.91 -21.38
#